data_c54cd202d7b16cd6beb9e314998aa697
#
_entry.id   c54cd202d7b16cd6beb9e314998aa697
#
_cell.length_a   1.000
_cell.length_b   1.000
_cell.length_c   1.000
_cell.angle_alpha   90.00
_cell.angle_beta   90.00
_cell.angle_gamma   90.00
#
_symmetry.space_group_name_H-M   'P 1'
#
loop_
_entity.id
_entity.type
_entity.pdbx_description
1 polymer ?
#
loop_
_entity_poly.entity_id
_entity_poly.type
_entity_poly.pdbx_seq_one_letter_code
_entity_poly.pdbx_strand_id
1 'polypeptide(L)'
;TWMSRLLKNNLMDDVFNTENESFMQETRLIENEYSVNLPTRFYYGKKWNNGWINVVNPFRASIVLGTPGSGKSFAVVNSYIKQQIEKGYAAYIYDFKFPDLSTIAYNHLLNHLEGYKVPPKFYVINFDDPSRSHRCNPLNPKFMTDISDAYESSYSIMLNLNRSWAAKQGDFFVESPTILFAAIIWFLRVYKDGRYCTFPHAVEFLNKPYEQIFPIMSSYPELENYLSPFLDAWLAGAADQLMGQIASAKIPLSRMISPALYWVMSADEFSLDINNPDEPKILCIGNNPDRQAIYGAALGLYNSRIVKIVNKKGRLKSSIIIDELPTIFIKGLDNLIATARSNKVAVLLGFQDFSQLIRDYTDKEAKVIINTVGNIFSGQVVGETAKTLSERFGKILQK
;
A
#
# COMPACT_ATOMS: atom_id res chain seq x y z
N THR A 1 -6.27 -53.02 22.83
CA THR A 1 -5.45 -52.34 23.85
C THR A 1 -3.93 -52.47 23.60
N TRP A 2 -3.44 -53.56 23.03
CA TRP A 2 -2.04 -53.71 22.67
C TRP A 2 -1.71 -53.06 21.31
N MET A 3 -2.58 -53.19 20.34
CA MET A 3 -2.49 -52.49 19.04
C MET A 3 -2.57 -50.92 19.18
N SER A 4 -3.29 -50.42 20.14
CA SER A 4 -3.34 -48.96 20.36
C SER A 4 -2.05 -48.37 20.94
N ARG A 5 -1.23 -49.21 21.62
CA ARG A 5 0.11 -48.80 22.07
C ARG A 5 1.15 -48.84 20.95
N LEU A 6 1.04 -49.76 20.02
CA LEU A 6 1.90 -49.84 18.82
C LEU A 6 1.63 -48.64 17.86
N LEU A 7 0.35 -48.27 17.67
CA LEU A 7 -0.01 -47.11 16.88
C LEU A 7 0.39 -45.78 17.54
N LYS A 8 0.38 -45.70 18.87
CA LYS A 8 0.89 -44.53 19.59
C LYS A 8 2.41 -44.34 19.45
N ASN A 9 3.16 -45.41 19.43
CA ASN A 9 4.61 -45.35 19.28
C ASN A 9 5.04 -44.93 17.86
N ASN A 10 4.29 -45.32 16.82
CA ASN A 10 4.61 -44.91 15.45
C ASN A 10 4.32 -43.43 15.14
N LEU A 11 3.45 -42.80 15.89
CA LEU A 11 3.22 -41.32 15.78
C LEU A 11 4.23 -40.52 16.64
N MET A 12 4.93 -41.18 17.56
CA MET A 12 5.97 -40.58 18.40
C MET A 12 7.37 -40.62 17.76
N ASP A 13 7.57 -41.46 16.74
CA ASP A 13 8.84 -41.58 16.01
C ASP A 13 8.92 -40.68 14.76
N ASP A 14 7.98 -39.78 14.58
CA ASP A 14 8.09 -38.73 13.58
C ASP A 14 9.21 -37.77 14.00
N VAL A 15 10.30 -37.76 13.26
CA VAL A 15 11.48 -36.90 13.46
C VAL A 15 11.10 -35.43 13.57
N PHE A 16 9.94 -35.04 13.00
CA PHE A 16 9.40 -33.68 13.04
C PHE A 16 8.39 -33.43 14.15
N ASN A 17 7.94 -34.47 14.87
CA ASN A 17 6.88 -34.34 15.86
C ASN A 17 7.17 -35.08 17.18
N THR A 18 8.40 -35.52 17.39
CA THR A 18 8.82 -36.10 18.65
C THR A 18 8.72 -35.07 19.77
N GLU A 19 7.77 -35.25 20.68
CA GLU A 19 7.59 -34.44 21.88
C GLU A 19 7.26 -32.97 21.64
N ASN A 20 6.63 -32.61 20.53
CA ASN A 20 6.35 -31.22 20.13
C ASN A 20 7.61 -30.34 20.03
N GLU A 21 8.74 -30.89 19.68
CA GLU A 21 9.96 -30.14 19.42
C GLU A 21 9.83 -29.33 18.14
N SER A 22 10.33 -28.10 18.15
CA SER A 22 10.52 -27.30 16.97
C SER A 22 11.93 -27.45 16.39
N PHE A 23 12.17 -26.91 15.21
CA PHE A 23 13.53 -26.83 14.68
C PHE A 23 14.42 -25.95 15.54
N MET A 24 15.74 -26.21 15.52
CA MET A 24 16.71 -25.30 16.12
C MET A 24 16.58 -23.92 15.49
N GLN A 25 16.36 -22.92 16.32
CA GLN A 25 16.24 -21.52 15.92
C GLN A 25 17.56 -20.79 16.21
N GLU A 26 17.75 -19.62 15.56
CA GLU A 26 18.88 -18.74 15.87
C GLU A 26 18.72 -18.19 17.31
N THR A 27 19.73 -18.37 18.12
CA THR A 27 19.75 -17.91 19.51
C THR A 27 20.48 -16.58 19.71
N ARG A 28 21.27 -16.14 18.71
CA ARG A 28 22.04 -14.91 18.78
C ARG A 28 21.20 -13.73 18.29
N LEU A 29 21.27 -12.63 19.00
CA LEU A 29 20.79 -11.35 18.50
C LEU A 29 21.78 -10.81 17.45
N ILE A 30 21.34 -10.62 16.21
CA ILE A 30 22.13 -10.05 15.12
C ILE A 30 21.51 -8.70 14.79
N GLU A 31 22.06 -7.65 15.40
CA GLU A 31 21.53 -6.31 15.28
C GLU A 31 22.46 -5.41 14.45
N ASN A 32 21.85 -4.50 13.69
CA ASN A 32 22.52 -3.42 12.98
C ASN A 32 21.60 -2.19 12.89
N GLU A 33 22.08 -1.12 12.26
CA GLU A 33 21.33 0.15 12.12
C GLU A 33 20.02 0.03 11.33
N TYR A 34 19.76 -1.09 10.67
CA TYR A 34 18.57 -1.33 9.85
C TYR A 34 17.68 -2.45 10.38
N SER A 35 18.27 -3.41 11.09
CA SER A 35 17.62 -4.67 11.44
C SER A 35 16.34 -4.50 12.26
N VAL A 36 15.41 -5.44 12.06
CA VAL A 36 14.28 -5.67 12.95
C VAL A 36 14.43 -7.05 13.56
N ASN A 37 14.44 -7.12 14.88
CA ASN A 37 14.75 -8.32 15.63
C ASN A 37 13.54 -8.71 16.49
N LEU A 38 13.01 -9.91 16.27
CA LEU A 38 11.84 -10.43 16.98
C LEU A 38 12.28 -11.48 17.99
N PRO A 39 12.02 -11.29 19.29
CA PRO A 39 12.32 -12.30 20.28
C PRO A 39 11.41 -13.51 20.08
N THR A 40 11.97 -14.69 20.20
CA THR A 40 11.25 -15.96 20.06
C THR A 40 11.51 -16.87 21.23
N ARG A 41 10.61 -17.82 21.43
CA ARG A 41 10.77 -18.92 22.38
C ARG A 41 10.38 -20.21 21.69
N PHE A 42 11.26 -21.21 21.73
CA PHE A 42 11.06 -22.47 21.05
C PHE A 42 11.50 -23.67 21.93
N TYR A 43 10.83 -24.79 21.72
CA TYR A 43 11.16 -26.02 22.43
C TYR A 43 12.07 -26.89 21.57
N TYR A 44 13.28 -27.15 22.06
CA TYR A 44 14.27 -27.97 21.36
C TYR A 44 15.26 -28.60 22.37
N GLY A 45 15.67 -29.83 22.11
CA GLY A 45 16.57 -30.57 23.02
C GLY A 45 15.93 -30.78 24.40
N LYS A 46 14.63 -31.09 24.44
CA LYS A 46 13.82 -31.32 25.66
C LYS A 46 13.74 -30.13 26.61
N LYS A 47 13.99 -28.90 26.13
CA LYS A 47 13.93 -27.69 26.94
C LYS A 47 13.43 -26.48 26.10
N TRP A 48 12.90 -25.49 26.82
CA TRP A 48 12.58 -24.20 26.25
C TRP A 48 13.85 -23.36 26.09
N ASN A 49 14.03 -22.80 24.90
CA ASN A 49 15.14 -21.95 24.53
C ASN A 49 14.60 -20.58 24.11
N ASN A 50 15.37 -19.52 24.36
CA ASN A 50 15.12 -18.21 23.81
C ASN A 50 15.91 -18.05 22.51
N GLY A 51 15.33 -17.34 21.55
CA GLY A 51 15.96 -17.11 20.26
C GLY A 51 15.52 -15.80 19.63
N TRP A 52 15.95 -15.59 18.42
CA TRP A 52 15.69 -14.37 17.66
C TRP A 52 15.38 -14.67 16.21
N ILE A 53 14.36 -14.02 15.67
CA ILE A 53 14.21 -13.87 14.23
C ILE A 53 14.86 -12.54 13.85
N ASN A 54 16.00 -12.62 13.15
CA ASN A 54 16.79 -11.44 12.81
C ASN A 54 16.56 -11.06 11.36
N VAL A 55 15.77 -9.99 11.13
CA VAL A 55 15.62 -9.39 9.81
C VAL A 55 16.72 -8.34 9.64
N VAL A 56 17.92 -8.80 9.30
CA VAL A 56 19.10 -7.93 9.18
C VAL A 56 19.03 -6.94 8.03
N ASN A 57 18.21 -7.23 7.02
CA ASN A 57 17.99 -6.35 5.87
C ASN A 57 16.51 -6.23 5.53
N PRO A 58 15.76 -5.33 6.19
CA PRO A 58 14.32 -5.15 5.96
C PRO A 58 14.00 -4.54 4.58
N PHE A 59 15.00 -4.03 3.86
CA PHE A 59 14.82 -3.48 2.50
C PHE A 59 14.58 -4.57 1.43
N ARG A 60 14.61 -5.84 1.80
CA ARG A 60 14.22 -6.96 0.93
C ARG A 60 12.72 -7.25 0.96
N ALA A 61 11.95 -6.36 1.54
CA ALA A 61 10.54 -6.47 1.83
C ALA A 61 10.16 -7.67 2.72
N SER A 62 9.05 -7.54 3.41
CA SER A 62 8.51 -8.55 4.31
C SER A 62 7.00 -8.70 4.11
N ILE A 63 6.51 -9.93 4.18
CA ILE A 63 5.09 -10.25 4.21
C ILE A 63 4.74 -10.84 5.57
N VAL A 64 3.58 -10.45 6.11
CA VAL A 64 3.00 -11.01 7.33
C VAL A 64 1.63 -11.60 7.01
N LEU A 65 1.52 -12.92 7.14
CA LEU A 65 0.32 -13.70 6.83
C LEU A 65 -0.34 -14.25 8.09
N GLY A 66 -1.63 -14.44 8.03
CA GLY A 66 -2.38 -15.20 9.04
C GLY A 66 -3.83 -14.75 9.15
N THR A 67 -4.66 -15.68 9.59
CA THR A 67 -6.09 -15.42 9.86
C THR A 67 -6.30 -14.31 10.89
N PRO A 68 -7.51 -13.71 10.97
CA PRO A 68 -7.83 -12.77 12.04
C PRO A 68 -7.55 -13.38 13.43
N GLY A 69 -6.93 -12.60 14.32
CA GLY A 69 -6.56 -13.08 15.65
C GLY A 69 -5.26 -13.91 15.74
N SER A 70 -4.57 -14.17 14.64
CA SER A 70 -3.29 -14.92 14.64
C SER A 70 -2.10 -14.17 15.24
N GLY A 71 -2.31 -12.94 15.72
CA GLY A 71 -1.25 -12.15 16.38
C GLY A 71 -0.33 -11.37 15.43
N LYS A 72 -0.63 -11.28 14.12
CA LYS A 72 0.21 -10.57 13.13
C LYS A 72 0.65 -9.18 13.57
N SER A 73 -0.33 -8.34 13.90
CA SER A 73 -0.06 -6.95 14.26
C SER A 73 0.75 -6.87 15.56
N PHE A 74 0.40 -7.65 16.58
CA PHE A 74 1.10 -7.67 17.85
C PHE A 74 2.53 -8.18 17.74
N ALA A 75 2.74 -9.34 17.10
CA ALA A 75 4.04 -10.00 17.09
C ALA A 75 5.02 -9.35 16.09
N VAL A 76 4.56 -8.91 14.94
CA VAL A 76 5.43 -8.48 13.84
C VAL A 76 5.27 -6.98 13.55
N VAL A 77 4.05 -6.51 13.21
CA VAL A 77 3.85 -5.13 12.74
C VAL A 77 4.27 -4.11 13.80
N ASN A 78 3.85 -4.30 15.06
CA ASN A 78 4.21 -3.41 16.16
C ASN A 78 5.73 -3.38 16.40
N SER A 79 6.39 -4.54 16.27
CA SER A 79 7.85 -4.63 16.41
C SER A 79 8.59 -3.91 15.30
N TYR A 80 8.07 -3.95 14.05
CA TYR A 80 8.60 -3.17 12.93
C TYR A 80 8.44 -1.67 13.19
N ILE A 81 7.24 -1.21 13.52
CA ILE A 81 6.96 0.20 13.83
C ILE A 81 7.92 0.70 14.92
N LYS A 82 7.96 -0.01 16.05
CA LYS A 82 8.80 0.33 17.18
C LYS A 82 10.27 0.50 16.76
N GLN A 83 10.89 -0.58 16.28
CA GLN A 83 12.33 -0.61 16.04
C GLN A 83 12.75 0.29 14.87
N GLN A 84 11.90 0.46 13.86
CA GLN A 84 12.22 1.37 12.76
C GLN A 84 12.15 2.84 13.21
N ILE A 85 11.19 3.22 14.05
CA ILE A 85 11.16 4.56 14.66
C ILE A 85 12.35 4.76 15.57
N GLU A 86 12.68 3.82 16.46
CA GLU A 86 13.86 3.85 17.33
C GLU A 86 15.16 4.05 16.55
N LYS A 87 15.25 3.45 15.35
CA LYS A 87 16.42 3.55 14.46
C LYS A 87 16.37 4.73 13.49
N GLY A 88 15.45 5.67 13.66
CA GLY A 88 15.43 6.91 12.88
C GLY A 88 14.89 6.78 11.45
N TYR A 89 13.96 5.86 11.19
CA TYR A 89 13.28 5.77 9.90
C TYR A 89 12.19 6.84 9.77
N ALA A 90 12.08 7.46 8.61
CA ALA A 90 10.82 8.06 8.19
C ALA A 90 9.82 6.93 7.92
N ALA A 91 8.53 7.12 8.20
CA ALA A 91 7.58 6.02 8.07
C ALA A 91 6.26 6.45 7.46
N TYR A 92 5.71 5.59 6.61
CA TYR A 92 4.34 5.60 6.17
C TYR A 92 3.64 4.35 6.72
N ILE A 93 2.49 4.55 7.36
CA ILE A 93 1.71 3.49 7.99
C ILE A 93 0.26 3.60 7.52
N TYR A 94 -0.19 2.59 6.78
CA TYR A 94 -1.60 2.39 6.48
C TYR A 94 -2.23 1.58 7.61
N ASP A 95 -3.10 2.24 8.37
CA ASP A 95 -3.75 1.73 9.57
C ASP A 95 -5.19 1.32 9.23
N PHE A 96 -5.40 0.03 8.95
CA PHE A 96 -6.71 -0.48 8.55
C PHE A 96 -7.75 -0.41 9.67
N LYS A 97 -7.30 -0.54 10.91
CA LYS A 97 -8.14 -0.43 12.12
C LYS A 97 -7.79 0.83 12.90
N PHE A 98 -7.80 1.95 12.20
CA PHE A 98 -7.47 3.24 12.80
C PHE A 98 -8.23 3.48 14.13
N PRO A 99 -7.57 3.93 15.24
CA PRO A 99 -6.19 4.47 15.27
C PRO A 99 -5.14 3.52 15.90
N ASP A 100 -5.27 2.21 15.80
CA ASP A 100 -4.44 1.25 16.55
C ASP A 100 -2.93 1.43 16.28
N LEU A 101 -2.51 1.30 15.02
CA LEU A 101 -1.09 1.43 14.65
C LEU A 101 -0.60 2.87 14.73
N SER A 102 -1.47 3.83 14.45
CA SER A 102 -1.17 5.25 14.51
C SER A 102 -0.82 5.69 15.94
N THR A 103 -1.55 5.18 16.92
CA THR A 103 -1.28 5.44 18.34
C THR A 103 0.06 4.83 18.79
N ILE A 104 0.35 3.61 18.33
CA ILE A 104 1.63 2.94 18.60
C ILE A 104 2.79 3.74 18.02
N ALA A 105 2.68 4.14 16.75
CA ALA A 105 3.71 4.92 16.07
C ALA A 105 3.97 6.27 16.76
N TYR A 106 2.91 6.98 17.14
CA TYR A 106 3.02 8.26 17.84
C TYR A 106 3.73 8.12 19.20
N ASN A 107 3.34 7.13 19.99
CA ASN A 107 3.96 6.88 21.30
C ASN A 107 5.44 6.50 21.17
N HIS A 108 5.80 5.67 20.19
CA HIS A 108 7.21 5.35 19.95
C HIS A 108 8.00 6.56 19.48
N LEU A 109 7.43 7.41 18.61
CA LEU A 109 8.11 8.63 18.17
C LEU A 109 8.42 9.56 19.36
N LEU A 110 7.46 9.79 20.24
CA LEU A 110 7.66 10.66 21.42
C LEU A 110 8.78 10.17 22.34
N ASN A 111 9.00 8.87 22.40
CA ASN A 111 10.02 8.26 23.26
C ASN A 111 11.39 8.07 22.60
N HIS A 112 11.53 8.34 21.29
CA HIS A 112 12.76 8.02 20.54
C HIS A 112 13.16 9.12 19.53
N LEU A 113 12.91 10.38 19.89
CA LEU A 113 13.28 11.54 19.06
C LEU A 113 14.81 11.67 18.88
N GLU A 114 15.60 11.18 19.83
CA GLU A 114 17.06 11.16 19.79
C GLU A 114 17.64 10.28 18.65
N GLY A 115 16.87 9.35 18.14
CA GLY A 115 17.26 8.52 16.98
C GLY A 115 17.33 9.28 15.64
N TYR A 116 16.90 10.53 15.62
CA TYR A 116 16.79 11.34 14.41
C TYR A 116 17.76 12.53 14.43
N LYS A 117 18.43 12.77 13.28
CA LYS A 117 19.23 14.00 13.09
C LYS A 117 18.34 15.24 12.98
N VAL A 118 17.21 15.11 12.27
CA VAL A 118 16.14 16.09 12.18
C VAL A 118 14.89 15.38 12.70
N PRO A 119 14.30 15.84 13.82
CA PRO A 119 13.10 15.22 14.37
C PRO A 119 11.95 15.21 13.37
N PRO A 120 11.33 14.07 13.09
CA PRO A 120 10.24 14.00 12.13
C PRO A 120 8.97 14.63 12.70
N LYS A 121 8.18 15.23 11.82
CA LYS A 121 6.82 15.65 12.15
C LYS A 121 5.88 14.47 12.03
N PHE A 122 4.88 14.41 12.88
CA PHE A 122 3.86 13.37 12.86
C PHE A 122 2.58 13.89 12.20
N TYR A 123 2.10 13.19 11.19
CA TYR A 123 0.90 13.55 10.45
C TYR A 123 -0.08 12.37 10.41
N VAL A 124 -1.37 12.72 10.45
CA VAL A 124 -2.48 11.76 10.36
C VAL A 124 -3.44 12.22 9.29
N ILE A 125 -3.89 11.32 8.42
CA ILE A 125 -5.04 11.49 7.55
C ILE A 125 -6.18 10.61 8.06
N ASN A 126 -7.31 11.24 8.39
CA ASN A 126 -8.51 10.59 8.88
C ASN A 126 -9.75 11.23 8.20
N PHE A 127 -10.39 10.47 7.33
CA PHE A 127 -11.58 10.94 6.62
C PHE A 127 -12.87 10.88 7.45
N ASP A 128 -12.90 10.10 8.53
CA ASP A 128 -14.07 9.99 9.40
C ASP A 128 -14.25 11.22 10.29
N ASP A 129 -13.14 11.83 10.69
CA ASP A 129 -13.13 13.05 11.49
C ASP A 129 -12.12 14.05 10.91
N PRO A 130 -12.54 14.88 9.94
CA PRO A 130 -11.67 15.88 9.34
C PRO A 130 -11.13 16.93 10.32
N SER A 131 -11.79 17.14 11.46
CA SER A 131 -11.30 18.06 12.51
C SER A 131 -10.05 17.54 13.23
N ARG A 132 -9.81 16.22 13.14
CA ARG A 132 -8.65 15.52 13.70
C ARG A 132 -7.77 14.92 12.61
N SER A 133 -7.79 15.51 11.43
CA SER A 133 -7.01 15.12 10.26
C SER A 133 -6.15 16.28 9.79
N HIS A 134 -4.93 15.98 9.40
CA HIS A 134 -4.14 16.91 8.59
C HIS A 134 -4.65 16.87 7.15
N ARG A 135 -4.39 17.95 6.42
CA ARG A 135 -4.78 18.11 5.02
C ARG A 135 -3.57 17.93 4.12
N CYS A 136 -3.73 17.14 3.09
CA CYS A 136 -2.68 16.90 2.11
C CYS A 136 -3.29 16.65 0.74
N ASN A 137 -2.84 17.40 -0.25
CA ASN A 137 -3.24 17.21 -1.64
C ASN A 137 -2.41 16.09 -2.29
N PRO A 138 -2.98 14.91 -2.61
CA PRO A 138 -2.23 13.84 -3.27
C PRO A 138 -1.87 14.15 -4.72
N LEU A 139 -2.53 15.16 -5.33
CA LEU A 139 -2.26 15.65 -6.69
C LEU A 139 -1.39 16.92 -6.69
N ASN A 140 -0.58 17.12 -5.65
CA ASN A 140 0.28 18.30 -5.56
C ASN A 140 1.16 18.43 -6.82
N PRO A 141 1.08 19.56 -7.57
CA PRO A 141 1.77 19.78 -8.83
C PRO A 141 3.30 19.66 -8.74
N LYS A 142 3.88 19.91 -7.58
CA LYS A 142 5.33 19.75 -7.32
C LYS A 142 5.83 18.34 -7.60
N PHE A 143 5.00 17.33 -7.41
CA PHE A 143 5.34 15.91 -7.58
C PHE A 143 4.77 15.31 -8.86
N MET A 144 4.14 16.11 -9.73
CA MET A 144 3.69 15.70 -11.05
C MET A 144 4.54 16.38 -12.11
N THR A 145 5.51 15.66 -12.65
CA THR A 145 6.52 16.19 -13.57
C THR A 145 6.21 15.86 -15.02
N ASP A 146 5.38 14.85 -15.25
CA ASP A 146 4.99 14.36 -16.56
C ASP A 146 3.51 13.99 -16.57
N ILE A 147 2.87 14.03 -17.74
CA ILE A 147 1.45 13.68 -17.90
C ILE A 147 1.15 12.23 -17.48
N SER A 148 2.14 11.35 -17.54
CA SER A 148 2.03 9.99 -17.03
C SER A 148 1.75 9.93 -15.52
N ASP A 149 2.18 10.93 -14.74
CA ASP A 149 1.85 11.05 -13.32
C ASP A 149 0.35 11.28 -13.10
N ALA A 150 -0.29 12.07 -13.98
CA ALA A 150 -1.73 12.28 -13.98
C ALA A 150 -2.48 11.00 -14.39
N TYR A 151 -1.99 10.30 -15.41
CA TYR A 151 -2.56 9.02 -15.84
C TYR A 151 -2.49 7.97 -14.72
N GLU A 152 -1.34 7.79 -14.09
CA GLU A 152 -1.19 6.85 -12.98
C GLU A 152 -2.09 7.18 -11.78
N SER A 153 -2.26 8.48 -11.49
CA SER A 153 -3.16 8.95 -10.43
C SER A 153 -4.62 8.64 -10.76
N SER A 154 -5.05 8.95 -11.99
CA SER A 154 -6.38 8.63 -12.49
C SER A 154 -6.64 7.13 -12.46
N TYR A 155 -5.72 6.33 -13.01
CA TYR A 155 -5.80 4.88 -13.05
C TYR A 155 -5.92 4.27 -11.65
N SER A 156 -5.13 4.77 -10.69
CA SER A 156 -5.18 4.32 -9.30
C SER A 156 -6.56 4.57 -8.66
N ILE A 157 -7.16 5.75 -8.90
CA ILE A 157 -8.49 6.07 -8.41
C ILE A 157 -9.53 5.13 -9.04
N MET A 158 -9.52 5.00 -10.37
CA MET A 158 -10.50 4.21 -11.12
C MET A 158 -10.48 2.73 -10.72
N LEU A 159 -9.29 2.15 -10.56
CA LEU A 159 -9.15 0.76 -10.11
C LEU A 159 -9.62 0.55 -8.67
N ASN A 160 -9.37 1.50 -7.78
CA ASN A 160 -9.87 1.40 -6.41
C ASN A 160 -11.38 1.58 -6.31
N LEU A 161 -12.01 2.28 -7.26
CA LEU A 161 -13.47 2.39 -7.37
C LEU A 161 -14.10 1.14 -8.00
N ASN A 162 -13.39 0.47 -8.90
CA ASN A 162 -13.85 -0.71 -9.64
C ASN A 162 -12.73 -1.76 -9.74
N ARG A 163 -12.56 -2.57 -8.69
CA ARG A 163 -11.50 -3.59 -8.60
C ARG A 163 -11.47 -4.58 -9.78
N SER A 164 -12.64 -4.93 -10.34
CA SER A 164 -12.74 -5.82 -11.51
C SER A 164 -12.04 -5.26 -12.76
N TRP A 165 -11.73 -3.98 -12.80
CA TRP A 165 -11.03 -3.35 -13.93
C TRP A 165 -9.54 -3.73 -13.98
N ALA A 166 -8.95 -4.17 -12.88
CA ALA A 166 -7.57 -4.65 -12.89
C ALA A 166 -7.34 -5.80 -13.88
N ALA A 167 -8.32 -6.69 -14.04
CA ALA A 167 -8.29 -7.79 -14.99
C ALA A 167 -8.66 -7.40 -16.44
N LYS A 168 -9.09 -6.15 -16.66
CA LYS A 168 -9.57 -5.62 -17.95
C LYS A 168 -8.69 -4.48 -18.47
N GLN A 169 -7.42 -4.50 -18.16
CA GLN A 169 -6.48 -3.50 -18.64
C GLN A 169 -6.43 -3.52 -20.18
N GLY A 170 -6.54 -2.35 -20.82
CA GLY A 170 -6.66 -2.20 -22.27
C GLY A 170 -8.12 -2.27 -22.80
N ASP A 171 -9.11 -2.52 -21.95
CA ASP A 171 -10.52 -2.41 -22.33
C ASP A 171 -10.94 -0.94 -22.49
N PHE A 172 -11.70 -0.65 -23.52
CA PHE A 172 -12.15 0.71 -23.83
C PHE A 172 -12.88 1.39 -22.65
N PHE A 173 -13.73 0.65 -21.94
CA PHE A 173 -14.49 1.18 -20.79
C PHE A 173 -13.64 1.39 -19.52
N VAL A 174 -12.42 0.89 -19.49
CA VAL A 174 -11.44 1.15 -18.46
C VAL A 174 -10.52 2.31 -18.84
N GLU A 175 -10.03 2.28 -20.07
CA GLU A 175 -9.08 3.29 -20.56
C GLU A 175 -9.73 4.65 -20.78
N SER A 176 -10.92 4.69 -21.37
CA SER A 176 -11.61 5.95 -21.68
C SER A 176 -11.82 6.85 -20.43
N PRO A 177 -12.45 6.39 -19.32
CA PRO A 177 -12.59 7.20 -18.12
C PRO A 177 -11.25 7.57 -17.50
N THR A 178 -10.26 6.68 -17.57
CA THR A 178 -8.93 6.91 -17.04
C THR A 178 -8.22 8.03 -17.79
N ILE A 179 -8.26 8.01 -19.12
CA ILE A 179 -7.64 9.02 -19.99
C ILE A 179 -8.33 10.38 -19.82
N LEU A 180 -9.66 10.41 -19.79
CA LEU A 180 -10.40 11.66 -19.60
C LEU A 180 -10.06 12.33 -18.27
N PHE A 181 -10.07 11.57 -17.19
CA PHE A 181 -9.77 12.12 -15.86
C PHE A 181 -8.28 12.49 -15.72
N ALA A 182 -7.37 11.74 -16.36
CA ALA A 182 -5.96 12.09 -16.45
C ALA A 182 -5.74 13.41 -17.19
N ALA A 183 -6.44 13.63 -18.32
CA ALA A 183 -6.39 14.89 -19.06
C ALA A 183 -6.85 16.08 -18.20
N ILE A 184 -7.91 15.90 -17.41
CA ILE A 184 -8.40 16.94 -16.48
C ILE A 184 -7.37 17.23 -15.39
N ILE A 185 -6.80 16.18 -14.76
CA ILE A 185 -5.77 16.36 -13.73
C ILE A 185 -4.58 17.13 -14.32
N TRP A 186 -4.10 16.74 -15.51
CA TRP A 186 -2.98 17.42 -16.15
C TRP A 186 -3.31 18.85 -16.59
N PHE A 187 -4.52 19.10 -17.11
CA PHE A 187 -5.00 20.45 -17.37
C PHE A 187 -4.89 21.33 -16.13
N LEU A 188 -5.39 20.87 -14.99
CA LEU A 188 -5.31 21.61 -13.73
C LEU A 188 -3.87 21.76 -13.23
N ARG A 189 -2.97 20.81 -13.58
CA ARG A 189 -1.54 20.89 -13.27
C ARG A 189 -0.86 22.06 -14.00
N VAL A 190 -1.22 22.30 -15.25
CA VAL A 190 -0.61 23.36 -16.06
C VAL A 190 -1.36 24.69 -15.95
N TYR A 191 -2.65 24.66 -15.68
CA TYR A 191 -3.47 25.86 -15.54
C TYR A 191 -3.08 26.64 -14.28
N LYS A 192 -2.73 27.94 -14.48
CA LYS A 192 -2.34 28.87 -13.39
C LYS A 192 -1.31 28.24 -12.42
N ASP A 193 -0.27 27.64 -12.96
CA ASP A 193 0.83 27.02 -12.19
C ASP A 193 0.37 25.94 -11.20
N GLY A 194 -0.72 25.25 -11.53
CA GLY A 194 -1.25 24.15 -10.72
C GLY A 194 -2.05 24.58 -9.48
N ARG A 195 -2.42 25.86 -9.39
CA ARG A 195 -3.16 26.40 -8.22
C ARG A 195 -4.42 25.60 -7.88
N TYR A 196 -5.07 25.03 -8.87
CA TYR A 196 -6.31 24.26 -8.72
C TYR A 196 -6.10 22.76 -8.92
N CYS A 197 -4.85 22.30 -8.95
CA CYS A 197 -4.56 20.88 -9.14
C CYS A 197 -4.77 20.09 -7.84
N THR A 198 -6.04 19.89 -7.51
CA THR A 198 -6.48 19.05 -6.38
C THR A 198 -7.58 18.10 -6.83
N PHE A 199 -7.78 17.02 -6.10
CA PHE A 199 -8.84 16.04 -6.41
C PHE A 199 -10.25 16.69 -6.46
N PRO A 200 -10.67 17.51 -5.47
CA PRO A 200 -11.96 18.18 -5.55
C PRO A 200 -12.15 19.03 -6.80
N HIS A 201 -11.16 19.84 -7.16
CA HIS A 201 -11.27 20.67 -8.37
C HIS A 201 -11.35 19.82 -9.65
N ALA A 202 -10.64 18.68 -9.70
CA ALA A 202 -10.69 17.79 -10.86
C ALA A 202 -12.08 17.17 -11.04
N VAL A 203 -12.70 16.72 -9.94
CA VAL A 203 -14.06 16.15 -9.96
C VAL A 203 -15.09 17.22 -10.32
N GLU A 204 -15.02 18.39 -9.70
CA GLU A 204 -15.95 19.47 -9.98
C GLU A 204 -15.80 20.02 -11.42
N PHE A 205 -14.59 20.04 -11.98
CA PHE A 205 -14.35 20.40 -13.37
C PHE A 205 -14.95 19.34 -14.32
N LEU A 206 -14.75 18.05 -14.07
CA LEU A 206 -15.34 16.97 -14.84
C LEU A 206 -16.89 17.05 -14.86
N ASN A 207 -17.50 17.54 -13.78
CA ASN A 207 -18.96 17.63 -13.67
C ASN A 207 -19.57 18.79 -14.50
N LYS A 208 -18.75 19.72 -15.01
CA LYS A 208 -19.23 20.73 -15.93
C LYS A 208 -19.66 20.14 -17.28
N PRO A 209 -20.53 20.82 -18.05
CA PRO A 209 -20.86 20.40 -19.41
C PRO A 209 -19.62 20.28 -20.28
N TYR A 210 -19.55 19.24 -21.09
CA TYR A 210 -18.37 19.01 -21.95
C TYR A 210 -18.19 20.10 -23.01
N GLU A 211 -19.27 20.76 -23.42
CA GLU A 211 -19.26 21.91 -24.30
C GLU A 211 -18.50 23.13 -23.73
N GLN A 212 -18.38 23.18 -22.41
CA GLN A 212 -17.61 24.20 -21.71
C GLN A 212 -16.15 23.78 -21.49
N ILE A 213 -15.94 22.53 -21.10
CA ILE A 213 -14.59 22.07 -20.71
C ILE A 213 -13.70 21.76 -21.91
N PHE A 214 -14.21 21.15 -22.98
CA PHE A 214 -13.40 20.73 -24.13
C PHE A 214 -12.77 21.91 -24.89
N PRO A 215 -13.46 23.01 -25.18
CA PRO A 215 -12.81 24.15 -25.81
C PRO A 215 -11.67 24.75 -24.98
N ILE A 216 -11.83 24.75 -23.64
CA ILE A 216 -10.81 25.27 -22.73
C ILE A 216 -9.59 24.32 -22.73
N MET A 217 -9.81 23.01 -22.59
CA MET A 217 -8.73 22.04 -22.55
C MET A 217 -8.01 21.92 -23.90
N SER A 218 -8.71 22.04 -25.03
CA SER A 218 -8.13 22.00 -26.38
C SER A 218 -7.19 23.17 -26.67
N SER A 219 -7.22 24.23 -25.90
CA SER A 219 -6.24 25.31 -26.01
C SER A 219 -4.85 24.96 -25.48
N TYR A 220 -4.68 23.76 -24.89
CA TYR A 220 -3.41 23.24 -24.38
C TYR A 220 -2.90 22.11 -25.29
N PRO A 221 -1.89 22.37 -26.15
CA PRO A 221 -1.42 21.37 -27.13
C PRO A 221 -0.98 20.03 -26.54
N GLU A 222 -0.45 20.03 -25.33
CA GLU A 222 -0.01 18.82 -24.63
C GLU A 222 -1.15 17.86 -24.25
N LEU A 223 -2.41 18.32 -24.30
CA LEU A 223 -3.59 17.50 -24.07
C LEU A 223 -4.20 16.90 -25.34
N GLU A 224 -3.74 17.29 -26.52
CA GLU A 224 -4.35 16.90 -27.80
C GLU A 224 -4.55 15.38 -27.93
N ASN A 225 -3.51 14.61 -27.69
CA ASN A 225 -3.56 13.14 -27.81
C ASN A 225 -4.50 12.49 -26.77
N TYR A 226 -4.69 13.11 -25.62
CA TYR A 226 -5.58 12.61 -24.58
C TYR A 226 -7.04 12.97 -24.83
N LEU A 227 -7.27 14.08 -25.52
CA LEU A 227 -8.62 14.59 -25.81
C LEU A 227 -9.17 14.13 -27.15
N SER A 228 -8.30 13.78 -28.14
CA SER A 228 -8.73 13.45 -29.49
C SER A 228 -9.86 12.42 -29.54
N PRO A 229 -9.87 11.29 -28.79
CA PRO A 229 -10.96 10.33 -28.88
C PRO A 229 -12.33 10.91 -28.47
N PHE A 230 -12.34 11.90 -27.59
CA PHE A 230 -13.56 12.57 -27.12
C PHE A 230 -13.98 13.70 -28.07
N LEU A 231 -13.02 14.45 -28.57
CA LEU A 231 -13.26 15.53 -29.53
C LEU A 231 -13.75 14.99 -30.87
N ASP A 232 -13.18 13.88 -31.35
CA ASP A 232 -13.60 13.23 -32.57
C ASP A 232 -15.05 12.75 -32.48
N ALA A 233 -15.44 12.15 -31.35
CA ALA A 233 -16.83 11.76 -31.10
C ALA A 233 -17.77 12.97 -31.04
N TRP A 234 -17.33 14.08 -30.42
CA TRP A 234 -18.10 15.30 -30.35
C TRP A 234 -18.30 15.96 -31.72
N LEU A 235 -17.23 16.13 -32.48
CA LEU A 235 -17.25 16.73 -33.82
C LEU A 235 -18.01 15.86 -34.85
N ALA A 236 -17.95 14.56 -34.72
CA ALA A 236 -18.70 13.62 -35.53
C ALA A 236 -20.20 13.55 -35.18
N GLY A 237 -20.66 14.27 -34.15
CA GLY A 237 -22.05 14.24 -33.68
C GLY A 237 -22.44 12.91 -33.01
N ALA A 238 -21.47 12.09 -32.59
CA ALA A 238 -21.70 10.80 -31.91
C ALA A 238 -22.01 11.04 -30.42
N ALA A 239 -23.09 11.75 -30.13
CA ALA A 239 -23.44 12.22 -28.78
C ALA A 239 -23.60 11.07 -27.80
N ASP A 240 -24.25 9.96 -28.17
CA ASP A 240 -24.46 8.81 -27.29
C ASP A 240 -23.13 8.15 -26.88
N GLN A 241 -22.20 8.01 -27.82
CA GLN A 241 -20.86 7.46 -27.52
C GLN A 241 -20.11 8.39 -26.57
N LEU A 242 -20.07 9.67 -26.83
CA LEU A 242 -19.41 10.67 -26.00
C LEU A 242 -20.00 10.70 -24.59
N MET A 243 -21.32 10.71 -24.48
CA MET A 243 -22.00 10.68 -23.18
C MET A 243 -21.70 9.41 -22.39
N GLY A 244 -21.62 8.27 -23.07
CA GLY A 244 -21.21 7.00 -22.47
C GLY A 244 -19.78 7.04 -21.91
N GLN A 245 -18.84 7.60 -22.67
CA GLN A 245 -17.45 7.80 -22.22
C GLN A 245 -17.37 8.71 -20.99
N ILE A 246 -18.06 9.85 -21.01
CA ILE A 246 -18.07 10.81 -19.89
C ILE A 246 -18.75 10.19 -18.66
N ALA A 247 -19.88 9.50 -18.83
CA ALA A 247 -20.61 8.87 -17.75
C ALA A 247 -19.78 7.76 -17.08
N SER A 248 -18.98 7.02 -17.85
CA SER A 248 -18.09 5.99 -17.31
C SER A 248 -17.02 6.55 -16.35
N ALA A 249 -16.66 7.84 -16.47
CA ALA A 249 -15.82 8.55 -15.52
C ALA A 249 -16.63 9.15 -14.36
N LYS A 250 -17.74 9.84 -14.66
CA LYS A 250 -18.53 10.57 -13.66
C LYS A 250 -19.16 9.65 -12.62
N ILE A 251 -19.73 8.52 -13.04
CA ILE A 251 -20.45 7.61 -12.14
C ILE A 251 -19.57 7.05 -11.03
N PRO A 252 -18.39 6.46 -11.30
CA PRO A 252 -17.51 6.00 -10.22
C PRO A 252 -17.04 7.15 -9.31
N LEU A 253 -16.63 8.28 -9.89
CA LEU A 253 -16.09 9.42 -9.16
C LEU A 253 -17.14 10.11 -8.27
N SER A 254 -18.44 10.03 -8.61
CA SER A 254 -19.49 10.60 -7.78
C SER A 254 -19.52 10.02 -6.37
N ARG A 255 -19.06 8.78 -6.18
CA ARG A 255 -18.94 8.13 -4.86
C ARG A 255 -17.94 8.82 -3.94
N MET A 256 -16.99 9.57 -4.49
CA MET A 256 -15.97 10.30 -3.74
C MET A 256 -16.36 11.76 -3.47
N ILE A 257 -17.53 12.21 -3.87
CA ILE A 257 -18.04 13.56 -3.58
C ILE A 257 -18.50 13.59 -2.13
N SER A 258 -17.62 14.05 -1.26
CA SER A 258 -17.86 14.13 0.17
C SER A 258 -17.16 15.36 0.74
N PRO A 259 -17.83 16.15 1.61
CA PRO A 259 -17.19 17.29 2.26
C PRO A 259 -15.91 16.92 3.01
N ALA A 260 -15.87 15.75 3.64
CA ALA A 260 -14.71 15.25 4.40
C ALA A 260 -13.52 14.96 3.46
N LEU A 261 -13.74 14.22 2.36
CA LEU A 261 -12.71 13.96 1.36
C LEU A 261 -12.22 15.27 0.72
N TYR A 262 -13.15 16.16 0.34
CA TYR A 262 -12.82 17.43 -0.27
C TYR A 262 -11.97 18.30 0.66
N TRP A 263 -12.34 18.37 1.95
CA TRP A 263 -11.57 19.12 2.93
C TRP A 263 -10.14 18.60 3.05
N VAL A 264 -9.97 17.33 3.29
CA VAL A 264 -8.66 16.70 3.53
C VAL A 264 -7.77 16.79 2.28
N MET A 265 -8.33 16.57 1.08
CA MET A 265 -7.58 16.46 -0.17
C MET A 265 -7.33 17.80 -0.90
N SER A 266 -7.73 18.94 -0.34
CA SER A 266 -7.69 20.24 -1.02
C SER A 266 -6.63 21.20 -0.52
N ALA A 267 -5.79 20.83 0.45
CA ALA A 267 -4.74 21.70 0.97
C ALA A 267 -3.44 20.94 1.25
N ASP A 268 -2.36 21.68 1.43
CA ASP A 268 -1.01 21.17 1.62
C ASP A 268 -0.45 21.64 2.97
N GLU A 269 -0.91 21.06 4.09
CA GLU A 269 -0.29 21.25 5.41
C GLU A 269 1.05 20.52 5.51
N PHE A 270 1.22 19.48 4.69
CA PHE A 270 2.45 18.73 4.51
C PHE A 270 2.51 18.12 3.11
N SER A 271 3.68 17.56 2.75
CA SER A 271 3.92 16.88 1.47
C SER A 271 4.21 15.40 1.65
N LEU A 272 3.91 14.61 0.63
CA LEU A 272 4.03 13.14 0.66
C LEU A 272 5.48 12.62 0.56
N ASP A 273 6.48 13.48 0.42
CA ASP A 273 7.91 13.12 0.45
C ASP A 273 8.40 12.86 1.87
N ILE A 274 7.84 11.86 2.52
CA ILE A 274 8.04 11.57 3.94
C ILE A 274 9.50 11.37 4.34
N ASN A 275 10.32 10.89 3.43
CA ASN A 275 11.75 10.63 3.64
C ASN A 275 12.65 11.75 3.13
N ASN A 276 12.13 12.97 3.06
CA ASN A 276 12.91 14.16 2.79
C ASN A 276 13.90 14.41 3.94
N PRO A 277 15.22 14.51 3.68
CA PRO A 277 16.22 14.73 4.73
C PRO A 277 16.01 15.99 5.56
N ASP A 278 15.49 17.04 4.94
CA ASP A 278 15.30 18.35 5.57
C ASP A 278 13.99 18.41 6.40
N GLU A 279 13.02 17.56 6.06
CA GLU A 279 11.71 17.52 6.70
C GLU A 279 11.16 16.09 6.75
N PRO A 280 11.78 15.20 7.55
CA PRO A 280 11.28 13.83 7.67
C PRO A 280 9.91 13.78 8.33
N LYS A 281 9.12 12.76 8.00
CA LYS A 281 7.75 12.62 8.49
C LYS A 281 7.45 11.19 8.90
N ILE A 282 6.59 11.06 9.91
CA ILE A 282 5.83 9.84 10.19
C ILE A 282 4.40 10.13 9.77
N LEU A 283 3.93 9.47 8.74
CA LEU A 283 2.58 9.65 8.20
C LEU A 283 1.75 8.40 8.45
N CYS A 284 0.65 8.56 9.17
CA CYS A 284 -0.36 7.52 9.36
C CYS A 284 -1.61 7.88 8.55
N ILE A 285 -2.12 6.93 7.76
CA ILE A 285 -3.39 7.09 7.05
C ILE A 285 -4.36 6.03 7.55
N GLY A 286 -5.46 6.50 8.16
CA GLY A 286 -6.50 5.64 8.69
C GLY A 286 -7.51 5.22 7.63
N ASN A 287 -7.99 3.98 7.73
CA ASN A 287 -9.17 3.49 7.02
C ASN A 287 -10.30 3.23 8.01
N ASN A 288 -11.50 3.15 7.46
CA ASN A 288 -12.68 2.65 8.15
C ASN A 288 -13.26 1.47 7.37
N PRO A 289 -13.26 0.24 7.92
CA PRO A 289 -13.79 -0.93 7.24
C PRO A 289 -15.23 -0.77 6.74
N ASP A 290 -16.06 -0.01 7.46
CA ASP A 290 -17.47 0.21 7.11
C ASP A 290 -17.64 1.16 5.91
N ARG A 291 -16.62 1.98 5.59
CA ARG A 291 -16.62 2.96 4.51
C ARG A 291 -15.56 2.69 3.44
N GLN A 292 -14.99 1.53 3.44
CA GLN A 292 -13.89 1.16 2.55
C GLN A 292 -14.20 1.37 1.07
N ALA A 293 -15.45 1.13 0.63
CA ALA A 293 -15.86 1.33 -0.76
C ALA A 293 -15.73 2.80 -1.23
N ILE A 294 -15.78 3.76 -0.31
CA ILE A 294 -15.63 5.19 -0.59
C ILE A 294 -14.18 5.60 -0.38
N TYR A 295 -13.61 5.28 0.77
CA TYR A 295 -12.26 5.71 1.13
C TYR A 295 -11.17 4.98 0.36
N GLY A 296 -11.43 3.74 -0.10
CA GLY A 296 -10.45 2.92 -0.81
C GLY A 296 -9.81 3.62 -2.01
N ALA A 297 -10.56 4.43 -2.76
CA ALA A 297 -10.04 5.16 -3.91
C ALA A 297 -9.12 6.32 -3.50
N ALA A 298 -9.50 7.09 -2.48
CA ALA A 298 -8.63 8.13 -1.93
C ALA A 298 -7.36 7.53 -1.35
N LEU A 299 -7.49 6.49 -0.54
CA LEU A 299 -6.37 5.75 0.07
C LEU A 299 -5.44 5.16 -0.99
N GLY A 300 -6.00 4.55 -2.05
CA GLY A 300 -5.23 4.02 -3.17
C GLY A 300 -4.43 5.10 -3.89
N LEU A 301 -5.01 6.29 -4.08
CA LEU A 301 -4.31 7.43 -4.65
C LEU A 301 -3.13 7.86 -3.76
N TYR A 302 -3.35 8.09 -2.46
CA TYR A 302 -2.26 8.43 -1.53
C TYR A 302 -1.15 7.39 -1.56
N ASN A 303 -1.50 6.12 -1.45
CA ASN A 303 -0.54 5.01 -1.45
C ASN A 303 0.29 4.96 -2.73
N SER A 304 -0.35 5.06 -3.90
CA SER A 304 0.36 5.03 -5.19
C SER A 304 1.29 6.23 -5.35
N ARG A 305 0.89 7.41 -4.87
CA ARG A 305 1.75 8.60 -4.89
C ARG A 305 2.94 8.47 -3.93
N ILE A 306 2.70 8.01 -2.70
CA ILE A 306 3.77 7.80 -1.70
C ILE A 306 4.80 6.80 -2.21
N VAL A 307 4.38 5.65 -2.71
CA VAL A 307 5.26 4.62 -3.28
C VAL A 307 6.20 5.19 -4.35
N LYS A 308 5.70 6.05 -5.23
CA LYS A 308 6.48 6.68 -6.29
C LYS A 308 7.43 7.76 -5.76
N ILE A 309 7.00 8.55 -4.77
CA ILE A 309 7.74 9.70 -4.26
C ILE A 309 8.88 9.26 -3.34
N VAL A 310 8.66 8.25 -2.49
CA VAL A 310 9.67 7.81 -1.51
C VAL A 310 10.77 6.95 -2.11
N ASN A 311 10.51 6.25 -3.22
CA ASN A 311 11.45 5.32 -3.83
C ASN A 311 12.47 6.04 -4.73
N LYS A 312 13.25 6.95 -4.15
CA LYS A 312 14.24 7.76 -4.86
C LYS A 312 15.60 7.73 -4.15
N LYS A 313 16.68 7.87 -4.92
CA LYS A 313 18.03 8.00 -4.38
C LYS A 313 18.21 9.29 -3.57
N GLY A 314 19.12 9.28 -2.61
CA GLY A 314 19.45 10.46 -1.80
C GLY A 314 18.41 10.84 -0.74
N ARG A 315 17.44 9.95 -0.48
CA ARG A 315 16.45 10.12 0.57
C ARG A 315 16.85 9.39 1.86
N LEU A 316 16.20 9.74 2.97
CA LEU A 316 16.38 9.02 4.24
C LEU A 316 15.89 7.58 4.12
N LYS A 317 16.46 6.69 4.95
CA LYS A 317 15.89 5.36 5.14
C LYS A 317 14.46 5.50 5.61
N SER A 318 13.56 4.72 5.02
CA SER A 318 12.14 4.84 5.29
C SER A 318 11.45 3.49 5.33
N SER A 319 10.26 3.46 5.90
CA SER A 319 9.41 2.28 5.89
C SER A 319 8.03 2.57 5.31
N ILE A 320 7.47 1.57 4.64
CA ILE A 320 6.10 1.51 4.15
C ILE A 320 5.46 0.30 4.81
N ILE A 321 4.53 0.53 5.71
CA ILE A 321 3.82 -0.50 6.47
C ILE A 321 2.35 -0.48 6.06
N ILE A 322 1.88 -1.58 5.48
CA ILE A 322 0.51 -1.77 5.02
C ILE A 322 -0.12 -2.90 5.83
N ASP A 323 -1.00 -2.59 6.76
CA ASP A 323 -1.58 -3.57 7.70
C ASP A 323 -2.50 -4.60 7.02
N GLU A 324 -3.32 -4.19 6.04
CA GLU A 324 -4.24 -5.08 5.31
C GLU A 324 -4.23 -4.73 3.82
N LEU A 325 -3.24 -5.25 3.08
CA LEU A 325 -2.98 -4.91 1.68
C LEU A 325 -4.18 -5.13 0.75
N PRO A 326 -4.97 -6.23 0.83
CA PRO A 326 -6.09 -6.45 -0.08
C PRO A 326 -7.21 -5.41 0.00
N THR A 327 -7.20 -4.54 0.99
CA THR A 327 -8.22 -3.49 1.14
C THR A 327 -8.00 -2.30 0.20
N ILE A 328 -6.79 -2.15 -0.35
CA ILE A 328 -6.41 -1.09 -1.28
C ILE A 328 -5.63 -1.67 -2.47
N PHE A 329 -5.76 -1.04 -3.63
CA PHE A 329 -4.88 -1.31 -4.77
C PHE A 329 -3.80 -0.22 -4.84
N ILE A 330 -2.54 -0.62 -4.85
CA ILE A 330 -1.39 0.29 -4.90
C ILE A 330 -0.68 0.08 -6.25
N LYS A 331 -0.84 1.01 -7.17
CA LYS A 331 -0.14 0.99 -8.45
C LYS A 331 1.38 1.08 -8.23
N GLY A 332 2.13 0.17 -8.84
CA GLY A 332 3.60 0.16 -8.77
C GLY A 332 4.20 -0.47 -7.51
N LEU A 333 3.40 -1.19 -6.71
CA LEU A 333 3.89 -1.88 -5.52
C LEU A 333 4.94 -2.96 -5.85
N ASP A 334 4.74 -3.69 -6.92
CA ASP A 334 5.67 -4.69 -7.45
C ASP A 334 7.04 -4.08 -7.81
N ASN A 335 7.02 -2.94 -8.51
CA ASN A 335 8.22 -2.19 -8.83
C ASN A 335 8.91 -1.63 -7.58
N LEU A 336 8.14 -1.12 -6.61
CA LEU A 336 8.71 -0.70 -5.32
C LEU A 336 9.48 -1.85 -4.68
N ILE A 337 8.86 -3.03 -4.53
CA ILE A 337 9.49 -4.18 -3.87
C ILE A 337 10.78 -4.59 -4.60
N ALA A 338 10.79 -4.55 -5.93
CA ALA A 338 11.96 -4.88 -6.74
C ALA A 338 13.13 -3.88 -6.58
N THR A 339 12.84 -2.61 -6.35
CA THR A 339 13.84 -1.51 -6.37
C THR A 339 14.11 -0.87 -5.00
N ALA A 340 13.26 -1.11 -4.01
CA ALA A 340 13.28 -0.48 -2.69
C ALA A 340 14.62 -0.64 -1.94
N ARG A 341 15.31 -1.78 -2.13
CA ARG A 341 16.58 -2.07 -1.48
C ARG A 341 17.65 -1.02 -1.75
N SER A 342 17.79 -0.59 -3.00
CA SER A 342 18.79 0.40 -3.40
C SER A 342 18.51 1.80 -2.84
N ASN A 343 17.26 2.08 -2.53
CA ASN A 343 16.77 3.36 -2.01
C ASN A 343 16.51 3.34 -0.50
N LYS A 344 16.86 2.24 0.18
CA LYS A 344 16.66 2.04 1.62
C LYS A 344 15.21 2.23 2.07
N VAL A 345 14.27 1.66 1.30
CA VAL A 345 12.84 1.63 1.65
C VAL A 345 12.49 0.23 2.15
N ALA A 346 12.17 0.11 3.42
CA ALA A 346 11.65 -1.14 4.00
C ALA A 346 10.15 -1.23 3.73
N VAL A 347 9.68 -2.38 3.26
CA VAL A 347 8.28 -2.61 2.95
C VAL A 347 7.77 -3.78 3.80
N LEU A 348 6.69 -3.56 4.54
CA LEU A 348 5.99 -4.58 5.30
C LEU A 348 4.53 -4.66 4.84
N LEU A 349 4.12 -5.81 4.33
CA LEU A 349 2.78 -6.06 3.80
C LEU A 349 2.04 -7.08 4.66
N GLY A 350 0.96 -6.64 5.30
CA GLY A 350 0.07 -7.50 6.08
C GLY A 350 -1.15 -7.93 5.26
N PHE A 351 -1.54 -9.20 5.35
CA PHE A 351 -2.80 -9.73 4.81
C PHE A 351 -3.10 -11.12 5.35
N GLN A 352 -4.25 -11.70 4.97
CA GLN A 352 -4.71 -12.94 5.60
C GLN A 352 -4.22 -14.18 4.85
N ASP A 353 -4.35 -14.18 3.52
CA ASP A 353 -3.93 -15.28 2.66
C ASP A 353 -3.61 -14.81 1.24
N PHE A 354 -2.93 -15.67 0.47
CA PHE A 354 -2.54 -15.37 -0.92
C PHE A 354 -3.72 -15.27 -1.88
N SER A 355 -4.83 -15.97 -1.59
CA SER A 355 -6.02 -15.94 -2.46
C SER A 355 -6.64 -14.55 -2.50
N GLN A 356 -6.65 -13.84 -1.36
CA GLN A 356 -7.10 -12.45 -1.30
C GLN A 356 -6.21 -11.53 -2.15
N LEU A 357 -4.91 -11.72 -2.07
CA LEU A 357 -3.97 -10.92 -2.87
C LEU A 357 -4.16 -11.18 -4.37
N ILE A 358 -4.31 -12.45 -4.79
CA ILE A 358 -4.54 -12.82 -6.19
C ILE A 358 -5.87 -12.25 -6.72
N ARG A 359 -6.91 -12.24 -5.90
CA ARG A 359 -8.22 -11.67 -6.27
C ARG A 359 -8.13 -10.17 -6.53
N ASP A 360 -7.39 -9.41 -5.71
CA ASP A 360 -7.41 -7.94 -5.67
C ASP A 360 -6.27 -7.30 -6.48
N TYR A 361 -5.20 -8.07 -6.66
CA TYR A 361 -4.07 -7.72 -7.53
C TYR A 361 -4.01 -8.62 -8.72
N THR A 362 -4.02 -8.75 -9.77
CA THR A 362 -3.91 -9.80 -10.78
C THR A 362 -3.01 -10.98 -10.36
N ASP A 363 -3.21 -12.15 -10.95
CA ASP A 363 -2.36 -13.33 -10.66
C ASP A 363 -0.86 -13.03 -10.92
N LYS A 364 -0.55 -12.23 -11.95
CA LYS A 364 0.82 -11.85 -12.28
C LYS A 364 1.44 -10.93 -11.22
N GLU A 365 0.75 -9.88 -10.83
CA GLU A 365 1.24 -8.94 -9.82
C GLU A 365 1.38 -9.61 -8.45
N ALA A 366 0.39 -10.42 -8.03
CA ALA A 366 0.45 -11.17 -6.81
C ALA A 366 1.65 -12.12 -6.77
N LYS A 367 1.91 -12.87 -7.85
CA LYS A 367 3.09 -13.74 -7.96
C LYS A 367 4.40 -12.98 -7.89
N VAL A 368 4.50 -11.82 -8.54
CA VAL A 368 5.71 -10.97 -8.46
C VAL A 368 5.93 -10.54 -7.01
N ILE A 369 4.91 -10.04 -6.33
CA ILE A 369 4.98 -9.61 -4.92
C ILE A 369 5.45 -10.79 -4.05
N ILE A 370 4.78 -11.94 -4.11
CA ILE A 370 5.08 -13.11 -3.29
C ILE A 370 6.50 -13.63 -3.52
N ASN A 371 6.96 -13.66 -4.78
CA ASN A 371 8.26 -14.24 -5.14
C ASN A 371 9.45 -13.30 -4.89
N THR A 372 9.21 -12.00 -4.87
CA THR A 372 10.27 -10.99 -4.73
C THR A 372 10.59 -10.66 -3.26
N VAL A 373 9.64 -10.83 -2.35
CA VAL A 373 9.86 -10.54 -0.93
C VAL A 373 10.91 -11.48 -0.31
N GLY A 374 11.80 -10.90 0.49
CA GLY A 374 12.88 -11.63 1.16
C GLY A 374 12.46 -12.34 2.44
N ASN A 375 11.41 -11.86 3.11
CA ASN A 375 10.97 -12.38 4.41
C ASN A 375 9.47 -12.65 4.39
N ILE A 376 9.07 -13.81 4.91
CA ILE A 376 7.65 -14.15 5.10
C ILE A 376 7.45 -14.63 6.53
N PHE A 377 6.58 -13.95 7.25
CA PHE A 377 6.08 -14.35 8.55
C PHE A 377 4.70 -14.95 8.36
N SER A 378 4.50 -16.16 8.81
CA SER A 378 3.21 -16.84 8.72
C SER A 378 2.74 -17.24 10.11
N GLY A 379 1.58 -16.68 10.50
CA GLY A 379 0.78 -17.26 11.56
C GLY A 379 -0.03 -18.45 11.06
N GLN A 380 -1.20 -18.68 11.65
CA GLN A 380 -2.09 -19.73 11.15
C GLN A 380 -2.62 -19.39 9.76
N VAL A 381 -2.38 -20.28 8.81
CA VAL A 381 -2.89 -20.23 7.44
C VAL A 381 -3.43 -21.58 7.02
N VAL A 382 -4.31 -21.61 6.03
CA VAL A 382 -4.98 -22.82 5.55
C VAL A 382 -4.99 -22.89 4.02
N GLY A 383 -5.34 -24.04 3.45
CA GLY A 383 -5.59 -24.23 2.04
C GLY A 383 -4.36 -24.00 1.14
N GLU A 384 -4.57 -23.31 0.02
CA GLU A 384 -3.52 -23.07 -0.99
C GLU A 384 -2.37 -22.23 -0.48
N THR A 385 -2.64 -21.29 0.43
CA THR A 385 -1.58 -20.49 1.09
C THR A 385 -0.63 -21.37 1.89
N ALA A 386 -1.16 -22.30 2.67
CA ALA A 386 -0.34 -23.25 3.43
C ALA A 386 0.51 -24.15 2.51
N LYS A 387 -0.08 -24.61 1.42
CA LYS A 387 0.62 -25.40 0.40
C LYS A 387 1.77 -24.64 -0.26
N THR A 388 1.51 -23.41 -0.73
CA THR A 388 2.52 -22.54 -1.35
C THR A 388 3.69 -22.24 -0.41
N LEU A 389 3.40 -22.01 0.89
CA LEU A 389 4.44 -21.82 1.89
C LEU A 389 5.25 -23.09 2.13
N SER A 390 4.59 -24.25 2.22
CA SER A 390 5.27 -25.55 2.37
C SER A 390 6.21 -25.85 1.21
N GLU A 391 5.79 -25.59 -0.02
CA GLU A 391 6.62 -25.78 -1.22
C GLU A 391 7.86 -24.88 -1.23
N ARG A 392 7.79 -23.71 -0.61
CA ARG A 392 8.91 -22.76 -0.50
C ARG A 392 10.03 -23.29 0.43
N PHE A 393 9.71 -24.11 1.42
CA PHE A 393 10.68 -24.76 2.28
C PHE A 393 11.33 -26.01 1.65
N GLY A 394 10.79 -26.46 0.52
CA GLY A 394 11.22 -27.69 -0.14
C GLY A 394 10.57 -28.94 0.44
N LYS A 395 10.57 -30.02 -0.31
CA LYS A 395 10.09 -31.34 0.15
C LYS A 395 11.25 -32.05 0.83
N ILE A 396 11.08 -32.42 2.10
CA ILE A 396 11.99 -33.30 2.78
C ILE A 396 11.46 -34.73 2.53
N LEU A 397 12.26 -35.55 1.88
CA LEU A 397 11.98 -36.99 1.77
C LEU A 397 12.17 -37.63 3.17
N GLN A 398 11.07 -38.02 3.78
CA GLN A 398 11.13 -38.91 4.92
C GLN A 398 11.60 -40.27 4.41
N LYS A 399 12.72 -40.75 4.95
CA LYS A 399 13.19 -42.15 4.77
C LYS A 399 12.59 -43.04 5.80
#